data_850d78fc6e253073dc732329c89fb853
#
_entry.id   850d78fc6e253073dc732329c89fb853
#
_cell.length_a   1.000
_cell.length_b   1.000
_cell.length_c   1.000
_cell.angle_alpha   90.00
_cell.angle_beta   90.00
_cell.angle_gamma   90.00
#
_symmetry.space_group_name_H-M   'P 1'
#
loop_
_entity.id
_entity.type
_entity.pdbx_description
1 polymer ?
#
loop_
_entity_poly.entity_id
_entity_poly.type
_entity_poly.pdbx_seq_one_letter_code
_entity_poly.pdbx_strand_id
1 'polypeptide(L)'
;GDMNIILGLTYEVESWMNVEKELKNAVDVQQYATTHVKTNWLKLFMDGTVEGGTGYVEPLYPDGHQGLANWTEEELTDITRGTNANGITMHIHCMGNKAVKTVVSAYANGGKDELRNTLVHVRNVNPEDYKRMADHNMYVTSGMLWHHGPSWLADYIREHGMAPAGVEGNSYPMKSYFDNGINMTSHSD
;
A
#
# COMPACT_ATOMS: atom_id res chain seq x y z
N GLY A 1 30.52 -11.54 -11.86
CA GLY A 1 29.70 -11.62 -13.07
C GLY A 1 28.80 -10.41 -13.15
N ASP A 2 28.61 -9.88 -14.35
CA ASP A 2 27.82 -8.68 -14.56
C ASP A 2 26.33 -9.04 -14.45
N MET A 3 25.64 -8.50 -13.45
CA MET A 3 24.18 -8.61 -13.37
C MET A 3 23.55 -7.53 -14.24
N ASN A 4 22.69 -7.95 -15.19
CA ASN A 4 21.90 -7.04 -16.04
C ASN A 4 20.53 -6.67 -15.42
N ILE A 5 20.44 -6.70 -14.09
CA ILE A 5 19.23 -6.36 -13.35
C ILE A 5 19.53 -5.31 -12.28
N ILE A 6 18.52 -4.53 -11.92
CA ILE A 6 18.55 -3.65 -10.76
C ILE A 6 17.65 -4.26 -9.71
N LEU A 7 18.18 -4.48 -8.52
CA LEU A 7 17.44 -4.95 -7.35
C LEU A 7 17.03 -3.77 -6.49
N GLY A 8 15.75 -3.70 -6.14
CA GLY A 8 15.24 -2.79 -5.13
C GLY A 8 15.02 -3.56 -3.83
N LEU A 9 15.67 -3.14 -2.76
CA LEU A 9 15.50 -3.71 -1.43
C LEU A 9 14.73 -2.72 -0.56
N THR A 10 13.73 -3.22 0.15
CA THR A 10 12.94 -2.44 1.10
C THR A 10 13.39 -2.74 2.52
N TYR A 11 13.50 -1.69 3.36
CA TYR A 11 13.65 -1.85 4.80
C TYR A 11 12.25 -1.90 5.43
N GLU A 12 11.95 -2.98 6.13
CA GLU A 12 10.62 -3.21 6.71
C GLU A 12 10.56 -2.72 8.15
N VAL A 13 9.49 -2.02 8.50
CA VAL A 13 9.19 -1.53 9.84
C VAL A 13 7.76 -1.92 10.23
N GLU A 14 7.64 -2.54 11.37
CA GLU A 14 6.36 -2.96 11.94
C GLU A 14 5.91 -2.03 13.07
N SER A 15 4.61 -1.92 13.29
CA SER A 15 4.01 -0.99 14.27
C SER A 15 4.40 -1.25 15.72
N TRP A 16 4.85 -2.45 16.05
CA TRP A 16 5.34 -2.82 17.39
C TRP A 16 6.84 -2.53 17.61
N MET A 17 7.56 -2.11 16.58
CA MET A 17 8.99 -1.75 16.66
C MET A 17 9.18 -0.33 17.20
N ASN A 18 10.39 0.00 17.59
CA ASN A 18 10.76 1.39 17.89
C ASN A 18 10.97 2.16 16.57
N VAL A 19 9.93 2.85 16.14
CA VAL A 19 9.87 3.53 14.84
C VAL A 19 11.04 4.50 14.64
N GLU A 20 11.37 5.33 15.63
CA GLU A 20 12.45 6.31 15.52
C GLU A 20 13.81 5.64 15.25
N LYS A 21 14.09 4.56 15.96
CA LYS A 21 15.28 3.75 15.76
C LYS A 21 15.31 3.11 14.38
N GLU A 22 14.16 2.54 13.95
CA GLU A 22 14.10 1.84 12.67
C GLU A 22 14.17 2.79 11.47
N LEU A 23 13.64 4.00 11.58
CA LEU A 23 13.81 5.04 10.55
C LEU A 23 15.29 5.45 10.42
N LYS A 24 16.01 5.54 11.52
CA LYS A 24 17.46 5.77 11.48
C LYS A 24 18.20 4.62 10.80
N ASN A 25 17.86 3.38 11.14
CA ASN A 25 18.41 2.20 10.49
C ASN A 25 18.12 2.20 8.98
N ALA A 26 16.91 2.57 8.56
CA ALA A 26 16.53 2.69 7.16
C ALA A 26 17.38 3.74 6.39
N VAL A 27 17.76 4.82 7.06
CA VAL A 27 18.73 5.79 6.50
C VAL A 27 20.13 5.17 6.40
N ASP A 28 20.56 4.48 7.43
CA ASP A 28 21.91 3.88 7.50
C ASP A 28 22.12 2.79 6.43
N VAL A 29 21.08 2.01 6.08
CA VAL A 29 21.21 0.96 5.06
C VAL A 29 21.41 1.52 3.64
N GLN A 30 21.16 2.80 3.39
CA GLN A 30 21.45 3.42 2.08
C GLN A 30 22.93 3.36 1.71
N GLN A 31 23.84 3.27 2.70
CA GLN A 31 25.28 3.10 2.45
C GLN A 31 25.63 1.82 1.67
N TYR A 32 24.74 0.83 1.65
CA TYR A 32 24.94 -0.44 0.92
C TYR A 32 24.43 -0.39 -0.52
N ALA A 33 23.91 0.76 -0.97
CA ALA A 33 23.49 0.92 -2.34
C ALA A 33 24.67 0.81 -3.31
N THR A 34 24.41 0.20 -4.47
CA THR A 34 25.38 0.07 -5.57
C THR A 34 24.73 0.47 -6.89
N THR A 35 25.48 0.33 -7.98
CA THR A 35 24.90 0.52 -9.32
C THR A 35 23.70 -0.40 -9.57
N HIS A 36 23.74 -1.63 -9.05
CA HIS A 36 22.73 -2.66 -9.28
C HIS A 36 21.82 -2.92 -8.08
N VAL A 37 22.11 -2.36 -6.91
CA VAL A 37 21.29 -2.52 -5.69
C VAL A 37 20.85 -1.16 -5.20
N LYS A 38 19.54 -0.98 -5.07
CA LYS A 38 18.90 0.21 -4.50
C LYS A 38 18.29 -0.15 -3.16
N THR A 39 18.47 0.70 -2.15
CA THR A 39 18.08 0.44 -0.75
C THR A 39 17.26 1.59 -0.17
N ASN A 40 16.62 2.36 -1.02
CA ASN A 40 15.93 3.59 -0.65
C ASN A 40 14.39 3.43 -0.61
N TRP A 41 13.91 2.29 -0.11
CA TRP A 41 12.48 2.04 0.12
C TRP A 41 12.24 1.62 1.57
N LEU A 42 11.16 2.17 2.16
CA LEU A 42 10.65 1.76 3.47
C LEU A 42 9.33 1.00 3.28
N LYS A 43 9.25 -0.22 3.81
CA LYS A 43 8.04 -1.06 3.78
C LYS A 43 7.30 -0.98 5.09
N LEU A 44 5.98 -0.73 4.99
CA LEU A 44 5.02 -0.82 6.09
C LEU A 44 3.81 -1.67 5.69
N PHE A 45 3.08 -2.16 6.68
CA PHE A 45 1.77 -2.78 6.52
C PHE A 45 0.72 -1.92 7.24
N MET A 46 -0.21 -1.33 6.45
CA MET A 46 -1.31 -0.56 7.03
C MET A 46 -2.40 -1.48 7.61
N ASP A 47 -2.71 -2.55 6.91
CA ASP A 47 -3.74 -3.52 7.28
C ASP A 47 -3.35 -4.96 6.91
N GLY A 48 -4.30 -5.87 7.00
CA GLY A 48 -4.19 -7.24 6.50
C GLY A 48 -4.88 -7.43 5.16
N THR A 49 -5.60 -8.56 4.99
CA THR A 49 -6.32 -8.89 3.76
C THR A 49 -7.83 -8.84 3.95
N VAL A 50 -8.55 -8.36 2.94
CA VAL A 50 -10.02 -8.28 3.00
C VAL A 50 -10.62 -9.67 3.06
N GLU A 51 -10.08 -10.62 2.31
CA GLU A 51 -10.52 -12.02 2.28
C GLU A 51 -10.32 -12.72 3.63
N GLY A 52 -9.29 -12.35 4.37
CA GLY A 52 -9.00 -12.87 5.71
C GLY A 52 -9.72 -12.13 6.84
N GLY A 53 -10.57 -11.15 6.53
CA GLY A 53 -11.28 -10.34 7.53
C GLY A 53 -10.37 -9.36 8.28
N THR A 54 -9.15 -9.13 7.81
CA THR A 54 -8.16 -8.27 8.47
C THR A 54 -7.86 -6.98 7.70
N GLY A 55 -8.41 -6.82 6.50
CA GLY A 55 -8.36 -5.56 5.75
C GLY A 55 -9.15 -4.47 6.47
N TYR A 56 -8.60 -3.25 6.56
CA TYR A 56 -9.26 -2.11 7.20
C TYR A 56 -10.27 -1.47 6.26
N VAL A 57 -11.56 -1.65 6.56
CA VAL A 57 -12.65 -1.36 5.62
C VAL A 57 -13.75 -0.46 6.19
N GLU A 58 -14.51 0.14 5.28
CA GLU A 58 -15.76 0.84 5.51
C GLU A 58 -16.68 0.61 4.31
N PRO A 59 -17.95 0.11 4.49
CA PRO A 59 -18.59 -0.27 5.76
C PRO A 59 -17.93 -1.44 6.48
N LEU A 60 -18.39 -1.73 7.70
CA LEU A 60 -17.90 -2.82 8.53
C LEU A 60 -18.13 -4.19 7.89
N TYR A 61 -17.36 -5.17 8.30
CA TYR A 61 -17.63 -6.57 8.01
C TYR A 61 -18.99 -7.02 8.58
N PRO A 62 -19.60 -8.10 8.07
CA PRO A 62 -20.93 -8.54 8.49
C PRO A 62 -21.09 -8.81 9.99
N ASP A 63 -20.03 -9.20 10.68
CA ASP A 63 -19.98 -9.41 12.13
C ASP A 63 -19.74 -8.14 12.96
N GLY A 64 -19.62 -6.99 12.29
CA GLY A 64 -19.48 -5.67 12.91
C GLY A 64 -18.05 -5.22 13.20
N HIS A 65 -17.02 -6.02 12.89
CA HIS A 65 -15.64 -5.55 13.02
C HIS A 65 -15.18 -4.75 11.78
N GLN A 66 -14.03 -4.10 11.89
CA GLN A 66 -13.53 -3.18 10.84
C GLN A 66 -12.20 -3.64 10.20
N GLY A 67 -11.66 -4.78 10.63
CA GLY A 67 -10.31 -5.21 10.27
C GLY A 67 -9.24 -4.58 11.16
N LEU A 68 -7.99 -4.60 10.70
CA LEU A 68 -6.81 -4.12 11.43
C LEU A 68 -6.33 -2.80 10.86
N ALA A 69 -6.01 -1.85 11.73
CA ALA A 69 -5.26 -0.66 11.38
C ALA A 69 -3.98 -0.64 12.21
N ASN A 70 -2.84 -0.92 11.59
CA ASN A 70 -1.56 -0.98 12.29
C ASN A 70 -1.01 0.41 12.63
N TRP A 71 -1.50 1.45 11.96
CA TRP A 71 -1.03 2.83 12.08
C TRP A 71 -2.22 3.80 12.04
N THR A 72 -2.10 4.89 12.74
CA THR A 72 -2.98 6.06 12.56
C THR A 72 -2.55 6.88 11.33
N GLU A 73 -3.42 7.74 10.82
CA GLU A 73 -3.08 8.68 9.74
C GLU A 73 -1.95 9.64 10.16
N GLU A 74 -1.95 10.10 11.41
CA GLU A 74 -0.94 11.01 11.95
C GLU A 74 0.45 10.33 11.96
N GLU A 75 0.55 9.11 12.51
CA GLU A 75 1.79 8.34 12.53
C GLU A 75 2.33 8.10 11.12
N LEU A 76 1.48 7.67 10.17
CA LEU A 76 1.89 7.47 8.79
C LEU A 76 2.34 8.76 8.12
N THR A 77 1.68 9.89 8.41
CA THR A 77 2.05 11.20 7.88
C THR A 77 3.44 11.61 8.37
N ASP A 78 3.72 11.43 9.65
CA ASP A 78 5.02 11.77 10.23
C ASP A 78 6.14 10.85 9.76
N ILE A 79 5.87 9.54 9.68
CA ILE A 79 6.81 8.56 9.11
C ILE A 79 7.10 8.92 7.65
N THR A 80 6.07 9.19 6.85
CA THR A 80 6.21 9.55 5.44
C THR A 80 7.06 10.81 5.28
N ARG A 81 6.78 11.84 6.06
CA ARG A 81 7.52 13.12 6.04
C ARG A 81 8.99 12.92 6.38
N GLY A 82 9.28 12.21 7.49
CA GLY A 82 10.63 11.93 7.94
C GLY A 82 11.41 11.07 6.94
N THR A 83 10.77 10.06 6.40
CA THR A 83 11.35 9.12 5.42
C THR A 83 11.66 9.83 4.10
N ASN A 84 10.69 10.56 3.55
CA ASN A 84 10.85 11.30 2.30
C ASN A 84 11.84 12.48 2.42
N ALA A 85 12.02 13.07 3.61
CA ALA A 85 13.06 14.08 3.85
C ALA A 85 14.47 13.53 3.60
N ASN A 86 14.67 12.23 3.80
CA ASN A 86 15.93 11.50 3.59
C ASN A 86 16.02 10.83 2.20
N GLY A 87 15.11 11.13 1.28
CA GLY A 87 15.10 10.55 -0.08
C GLY A 87 14.69 9.08 -0.12
N ILE A 88 14.06 8.58 0.94
CA ILE A 88 13.55 7.20 1.02
C ILE A 88 12.08 7.22 0.60
N THR A 89 11.73 6.37 -0.33
CA THR A 89 10.38 6.20 -0.86
C THR A 89 9.55 5.25 0.04
N MET A 90 8.30 5.57 0.24
CA MET A 90 7.37 4.71 0.97
C MET A 90 6.81 3.59 0.09
N HIS A 91 6.59 2.41 0.70
CA HIS A 91 6.03 1.23 0.05
C HIS A 91 5.08 0.57 1.05
N ILE A 92 3.79 0.97 1.03
CA ILE A 92 2.83 0.58 2.08
C ILE A 92 1.80 -0.42 1.54
N HIS A 93 1.75 -1.60 2.17
CA HIS A 93 0.64 -2.55 1.98
C HIS A 93 -0.66 -1.94 2.49
N CYS A 94 -1.68 -1.88 1.65
CA CYS A 94 -3.02 -1.43 2.00
C CYS A 94 -4.06 -2.09 1.08
N MET A 95 -4.97 -2.86 1.67
CA MET A 95 -5.95 -3.68 0.94
C MET A 95 -7.37 -3.12 1.04
N GLY A 96 -7.83 -2.85 2.26
CA GLY A 96 -9.16 -2.29 2.50
C GLY A 96 -9.27 -0.83 2.06
N ASN A 97 -10.46 -0.41 1.65
CA ASN A 97 -10.70 0.96 1.17
C ASN A 97 -10.39 2.03 2.22
N LYS A 98 -10.58 1.73 3.51
CA LYS A 98 -10.22 2.66 4.59
C LYS A 98 -8.72 2.71 4.82
N ALA A 99 -8.01 1.58 4.68
CA ALA A 99 -6.55 1.55 4.68
C ALA A 99 -5.97 2.39 3.55
N VAL A 100 -6.48 2.20 2.32
CA VAL A 100 -6.07 2.99 1.15
C VAL A 100 -6.29 4.47 1.38
N LYS A 101 -7.48 4.88 1.84
CA LYS A 101 -7.79 6.28 2.18
C LYS A 101 -6.81 6.88 3.19
N THR A 102 -6.48 6.13 4.24
CA THR A 102 -5.51 6.56 5.27
C THR A 102 -4.12 6.76 4.67
N VAL A 103 -3.63 5.81 3.86
CA VAL A 103 -2.33 5.93 3.19
C VAL A 103 -2.29 7.09 2.19
N VAL A 104 -3.36 7.26 1.39
CA VAL A 104 -3.49 8.41 0.46
C VAL A 104 -3.44 9.73 1.22
N SER A 105 -4.14 9.83 2.36
CA SER A 105 -4.09 11.02 3.21
C SER A 105 -2.67 11.29 3.76
N ALA A 106 -2.00 10.25 4.25
CA ALA A 106 -0.65 10.38 4.77
C ALA A 106 0.36 10.83 3.71
N TYR A 107 0.27 10.27 2.49
CA TYR A 107 1.13 10.66 1.38
C TYR A 107 0.86 12.10 0.90
N ALA A 108 -0.41 12.50 0.82
CA ALA A 108 -0.79 13.86 0.43
C ALA A 108 -0.32 14.93 1.46
N ASN A 109 -0.33 14.58 2.76
CA ASN A 109 -0.01 15.52 3.83
C ASN A 109 1.48 15.51 4.24
N GLY A 110 2.20 14.41 4.02
CA GLY A 110 3.58 14.21 4.47
C GLY A 110 4.56 13.87 3.36
N GLY A 111 4.09 13.40 2.21
CA GLY A 111 4.91 12.93 1.11
C GLY A 111 5.49 14.02 0.23
N LYS A 112 6.46 13.64 -0.58
CA LYS A 112 7.03 14.43 -1.65
C LYS A 112 6.60 13.84 -2.99
N ASP A 113 5.96 14.63 -3.84
CA ASP A 113 5.40 14.19 -5.12
C ASP A 113 6.48 13.76 -6.14
N GLU A 114 7.72 14.21 -5.98
CA GLU A 114 8.87 13.77 -6.78
C GLU A 114 9.38 12.37 -6.42
N LEU A 115 8.98 11.82 -5.26
CA LEU A 115 9.28 10.46 -4.87
C LEU A 115 8.15 9.51 -5.31
N ARG A 116 8.50 8.28 -5.59
CA ARG A 116 7.55 7.25 -6.04
C ARG A 116 6.88 6.55 -4.84
N ASN A 117 6.22 7.34 -3.97
CA ASN A 117 5.48 6.77 -2.85
C ASN A 117 4.40 5.81 -3.38
N THR A 118 4.50 4.56 -2.99
CA THR A 118 3.78 3.44 -3.60
C THR A 118 2.80 2.82 -2.63
N LEU A 119 1.55 2.66 -3.09
CA LEU A 119 0.53 1.85 -2.44
C LEU A 119 0.60 0.44 -3.02
N VAL A 120 0.57 -0.58 -2.15
CA VAL A 120 0.76 -1.98 -2.55
C VAL A 120 -0.54 -2.75 -2.40
N HIS A 121 -0.82 -3.63 -3.34
CA HIS A 121 -2.04 -4.41 -3.54
C HIS A 121 -3.23 -3.56 -3.93
N VAL A 122 -3.70 -2.67 -3.06
CA VAL A 122 -4.77 -1.69 -3.33
C VAL A 122 -6.01 -2.37 -3.90
N ARG A 123 -6.56 -3.31 -3.11
CA ARG A 123 -7.70 -4.10 -3.56
C ARG A 123 -8.96 -3.27 -3.73
N ASN A 124 -9.23 -2.37 -2.79
CA ASN A 124 -10.43 -1.54 -2.80
C ASN A 124 -10.08 -0.06 -2.66
N VAL A 125 -10.64 0.77 -3.52
CA VAL A 125 -10.40 2.23 -3.56
C VAL A 125 -11.72 2.97 -3.59
N ASN A 126 -11.85 4.01 -2.77
CA ASN A 126 -12.99 4.91 -2.87
C ASN A 126 -12.82 5.83 -4.09
N PRO A 127 -13.91 6.17 -4.81
CA PRO A 127 -13.82 6.98 -6.02
C PRO A 127 -13.10 8.33 -5.85
N GLU A 128 -13.27 8.96 -4.69
CA GLU A 128 -12.63 10.26 -4.36
C GLU A 128 -11.10 10.17 -4.20
N ASP A 129 -10.56 8.98 -3.90
CA ASP A 129 -9.13 8.80 -3.67
C ASP A 129 -8.32 8.75 -4.98
N TYR A 130 -8.93 8.36 -6.12
CA TYR A 130 -8.22 8.33 -7.41
C TYR A 130 -7.62 9.69 -7.78
N LYS A 131 -8.43 10.75 -7.65
CA LYS A 131 -7.95 12.09 -7.98
C LYS A 131 -6.79 12.51 -7.08
N ARG A 132 -6.88 12.22 -5.78
CA ARG A 132 -5.81 12.55 -4.82
C ARG A 132 -4.52 11.79 -5.12
N MET A 133 -4.64 10.51 -5.47
CA MET A 133 -3.48 9.70 -5.88
C MET A 133 -2.79 10.28 -7.11
N ALA A 134 -3.55 10.70 -8.12
CA ALA A 134 -3.02 11.32 -9.33
C ALA A 134 -2.39 12.70 -9.06
N ASP A 135 -3.08 13.57 -8.31
CA ASP A 135 -2.61 14.92 -7.98
C ASP A 135 -1.25 14.91 -7.24
N HIS A 136 -0.98 13.87 -6.44
CA HIS A 136 0.26 13.68 -5.68
C HIS A 136 1.23 12.67 -6.28
N ASN A 137 1.08 12.35 -7.57
CA ASN A 137 1.98 11.44 -8.30
C ASN A 137 2.26 10.13 -7.56
N MET A 138 1.23 9.57 -6.87
CA MET A 138 1.35 8.31 -6.16
C MET A 138 1.42 7.14 -7.14
N TYR A 139 2.12 6.10 -6.74
CA TYR A 139 2.27 4.87 -7.52
C TYR A 139 1.43 3.76 -6.90
N VAL A 140 0.94 2.86 -7.75
CA VAL A 140 0.27 1.63 -7.32
C VAL A 140 1.06 0.44 -7.84
N THR A 141 1.33 -0.54 -6.99
CA THR A 141 1.74 -1.87 -7.42
C THR A 141 0.68 -2.88 -7.02
N SER A 142 0.09 -3.56 -8.00
CA SER A 142 -1.09 -4.41 -7.81
C SER A 142 -0.86 -5.81 -8.36
N GLY A 143 -1.37 -6.81 -7.65
CA GLY A 143 -1.29 -8.21 -8.07
C GLY A 143 -2.30 -8.54 -9.16
N MET A 144 -1.89 -8.54 -10.42
CA MET A 144 -2.80 -8.81 -11.55
C MET A 144 -3.41 -10.20 -11.50
N LEU A 145 -2.71 -11.18 -10.93
CA LEU A 145 -3.23 -12.54 -10.74
C LEU A 145 -4.41 -12.58 -9.78
N TRP A 146 -4.41 -11.71 -8.76
CA TRP A 146 -5.50 -11.63 -7.79
C TRP A 146 -6.78 -11.06 -8.38
N HIS A 147 -6.66 -10.18 -9.37
CA HIS A 147 -7.83 -9.68 -10.12
C HIS A 147 -8.55 -10.79 -10.88
N HIS A 148 -7.81 -11.77 -11.35
CA HIS A 148 -8.35 -12.94 -12.07
C HIS A 148 -8.51 -14.17 -11.15
N GLY A 149 -8.71 -13.93 -9.86
CA GLY A 149 -8.93 -14.99 -8.88
C GLY A 149 -10.01 -15.99 -9.32
N PRO A 150 -9.91 -17.25 -8.90
CA PRO A 150 -10.88 -18.26 -9.29
C PRO A 150 -12.28 -17.83 -8.84
N SER A 151 -13.27 -18.02 -9.70
CA SER A 151 -14.66 -17.65 -9.42
C SER A 151 -15.20 -18.19 -8.09
N TRP A 152 -14.73 -19.38 -7.70
CA TRP A 152 -15.11 -20.01 -6.43
C TRP A 152 -14.68 -19.17 -5.20
N LEU A 153 -13.60 -18.40 -5.27
CA LEU A 153 -13.15 -17.57 -4.14
C LEU A 153 -14.09 -16.39 -3.94
N ALA A 154 -14.55 -15.75 -5.02
CA ALA A 154 -15.53 -14.67 -4.94
C ALA A 154 -16.87 -15.19 -4.40
N ASP A 155 -17.29 -16.39 -4.83
CA ASP A 155 -18.49 -17.06 -4.35
C ASP A 155 -18.35 -17.42 -2.86
N TYR A 156 -17.20 -17.99 -2.47
CA TYR A 156 -16.91 -18.33 -1.09
C TYR A 156 -16.94 -17.10 -0.17
N ILE A 157 -16.30 -16.01 -0.56
CA ILE A 157 -16.30 -14.74 0.20
C ILE A 157 -17.72 -14.22 0.39
N ARG A 158 -18.54 -14.27 -0.67
CA ARG A 158 -19.95 -13.83 -0.63
C ARG A 158 -20.80 -14.73 0.26
N GLU A 159 -20.69 -16.04 0.12
CA GLU A 159 -21.48 -17.02 0.86
C GLU A 159 -21.18 -17.02 2.36
N HIS A 160 -19.94 -16.77 2.74
CA HIS A 160 -19.49 -16.76 4.14
C HIS A 160 -19.49 -15.36 4.76
N GLY A 161 -19.94 -14.33 4.01
CA GLY A 161 -20.03 -12.97 4.53
C GLY A 161 -18.66 -12.39 4.96
N MET A 162 -17.59 -12.81 4.30
CA MET A 162 -16.22 -12.41 4.65
C MET A 162 -15.82 -11.04 4.08
N ALA A 163 -16.65 -10.43 3.25
CA ALA A 163 -16.41 -9.10 2.71
C ALA A 163 -17.57 -8.15 3.04
N PRO A 164 -17.30 -6.86 3.31
CA PRO A 164 -18.35 -5.86 3.45
C PRO A 164 -19.19 -5.73 2.20
N ALA A 165 -20.47 -5.40 2.36
CA ALA A 165 -21.37 -5.19 1.25
C ALA A 165 -20.84 -4.09 0.31
N GLY A 166 -20.78 -4.37 -1.00
CA GLY A 166 -20.35 -3.42 -2.03
C GLY A 166 -18.84 -3.37 -2.29
N VAL A 167 -18.02 -4.06 -1.49
CA VAL A 167 -16.58 -4.13 -1.69
C VAL A 167 -16.19 -5.09 -2.82
N GLU A 168 -16.99 -6.11 -3.07
CA GLU A 168 -16.71 -7.15 -4.08
C GLU A 168 -16.70 -6.63 -5.53
N GLY A 169 -17.58 -5.69 -5.87
CA GLY A 169 -17.73 -5.20 -7.25
C GLY A 169 -16.61 -4.30 -7.75
N ASN A 170 -15.68 -3.88 -6.88
CA ASN A 170 -14.60 -2.94 -7.21
C ASN A 170 -13.26 -3.43 -6.68
N SER A 171 -12.99 -4.73 -6.81
CA SER A 171 -11.73 -5.32 -6.40
C SER A 171 -10.68 -5.15 -7.48
N TYR A 172 -9.48 -4.68 -7.09
CA TYR A 172 -8.33 -4.46 -7.99
C TYR A 172 -8.69 -3.63 -9.23
N PRO A 173 -9.11 -2.37 -9.08
CA PRO A 173 -9.72 -1.55 -10.14
C PRO A 173 -8.68 -1.01 -11.13
N MET A 174 -7.97 -1.88 -11.84
CA MET A 174 -6.83 -1.53 -12.71
C MET A 174 -7.22 -0.53 -13.80
N LYS A 175 -8.41 -0.71 -14.40
CA LYS A 175 -8.89 0.24 -15.40
C LYS A 175 -9.02 1.66 -14.83
N SER A 176 -9.52 1.77 -13.59
CA SER A 176 -9.69 3.07 -12.93
C SER A 176 -8.35 3.75 -12.67
N TYR A 177 -7.26 3.01 -12.38
CA TYR A 177 -5.93 3.61 -12.25
C TYR A 177 -5.47 4.24 -13.56
N PHE A 178 -5.58 3.53 -14.68
CA PHE A 178 -5.22 4.06 -16.00
C PHE A 178 -6.10 5.26 -16.40
N ASP A 179 -7.41 5.17 -16.20
CA ASP A 179 -8.35 6.23 -16.56
C ASP A 179 -8.09 7.53 -15.77
N ASN A 180 -7.53 7.43 -14.56
CA ASN A 180 -7.18 8.57 -13.72
C ASN A 180 -5.69 8.98 -13.82
N GLY A 181 -4.92 8.39 -14.72
CA GLY A 181 -3.51 8.73 -14.93
C GLY A 181 -2.57 8.32 -13.79
N ILE A 182 -2.96 7.33 -12.97
CA ILE A 182 -2.15 6.83 -11.88
C ILE A 182 -1.11 5.85 -12.42
N ASN A 183 0.16 6.03 -12.03
CA ASN A 183 1.23 5.13 -12.41
C ASN A 183 1.05 3.77 -11.72
N MET A 184 0.96 2.71 -12.53
CA MET A 184 0.74 1.36 -12.03
C MET A 184 1.83 0.40 -12.48
N THR A 185 2.23 -0.48 -11.58
CA THR A 185 3.09 -1.63 -11.84
C THR A 185 2.43 -2.90 -11.34
N SER A 186 2.97 -4.04 -11.72
CA SER A 186 2.47 -5.36 -11.31
C SER A 186 3.45 -6.08 -10.39
N HIS A 187 2.91 -6.90 -9.49
CA HIS A 187 3.66 -7.86 -8.68
C HIS A 187 2.99 -9.24 -8.75
N SER A 188 3.71 -10.27 -8.33
CA SER A 188 3.19 -11.63 -8.23
C SER A 188 2.83 -12.04 -6.80
N ASP A 189 3.31 -11.24 -5.85
CA ASP A 189 3.28 -11.43 -4.42
C ASP A 189 4.25 -12.49 -3.91
#